data_b5fada4bed69fe3671cb6e82c0cb31b6
#
_entry.id   b5fada4bed69fe3671cb6e82c0cb31b6
#
_cell.length_a   1.000
_cell.length_b   1.000
_cell.length_c   1.000
_cell.angle_alpha   90.00
_cell.angle_beta   90.00
_cell.angle_gamma   90.00
#
_symmetry.space_group_name_H-M   'P 1'
#
loop_
_entity.id
_entity.type
_entity.pdbx_description
1 polymer ?
#
loop_
_entity_poly.entity_id
_entity_poly.type
_entity_poly.pdbx_seq_one_letter_code
_entity_poly.pdbx_strand_id
1 'polypeptide(L)'
;MKQLYHIEPVFTEALWGGQQLIEKYGYQTDLANIGECYNVIAMPSHLDCTVTETQEPLSHFYDTHRELFNCDTEIMPVRAAMSCTRAPMSVQIHPDNAYAMAHDGRLGKPDGVYVLDGEGSVVFGHFARTRREFQSLVEEQRWDQLLRYIPVKAGDFLDMPFGTLHALGAGLTFFEFSQNADLTYRLYDYDRTMLDPKTGKPRVLHQGKVIECVNIPDAERKPALQKAWTTKGCEIHELHNEPGLYTCGRIDVAESGTYKREEFYFLTCIEGEGTIQDTYIKGGETVFVPCHYGELTITGTLSLTYVTYIKP
;
A
#
# COMPACT_ATOMS: atom_id res chain seq x y z
N MET A 1 -4.00 -15.02 -27.36
CA MET A 1 -4.47 -13.62 -27.36
C MET A 1 -3.91 -12.97 -26.10
N LYS A 2 -3.50 -11.71 -26.17
CA LYS A 2 -3.11 -10.95 -24.98
C LYS A 2 -4.38 -10.63 -24.20
N GLN A 3 -4.45 -11.01 -22.92
CA GLN A 3 -5.62 -10.85 -22.08
C GLN A 3 -5.26 -10.00 -20.87
N LEU A 4 -6.17 -9.15 -20.42
CA LEU A 4 -6.17 -8.49 -19.12
C LEU A 4 -6.98 -9.34 -18.14
N TYR A 5 -6.64 -9.28 -16.86
CA TYR A 5 -7.32 -10.07 -15.84
C TYR A 5 -7.82 -9.13 -14.73
N HIS A 6 -9.10 -9.21 -14.39
CA HIS A 6 -9.64 -8.47 -13.25
C HIS A 6 -9.21 -9.14 -11.94
N ILE A 7 -8.86 -8.30 -10.99
CA ILE A 7 -8.51 -8.74 -9.63
C ILE A 7 -9.61 -8.34 -8.67
N GLU A 8 -10.26 -9.33 -8.09
CA GLU A 8 -11.25 -9.14 -7.04
C GLU A 8 -10.55 -8.86 -5.71
N PRO A 9 -10.83 -7.71 -5.05
CA PRO A 9 -10.15 -7.30 -3.85
C PRO A 9 -10.57 -8.11 -2.63
N VAL A 10 -9.70 -8.14 -1.61
CA VAL A 10 -10.01 -8.66 -0.27
C VAL A 10 -10.20 -7.50 0.70
N PHE A 11 -11.25 -7.55 1.50
CA PHE A 11 -11.56 -6.52 2.49
C PHE A 11 -11.25 -7.00 3.91
N THR A 12 -10.74 -6.11 4.74
CA THR A 12 -10.58 -6.35 6.17
C THR A 12 -11.09 -5.19 7.01
N GLU A 13 -11.63 -5.50 8.19
CA GLU A 13 -11.97 -4.50 9.18
C GLU A 13 -10.74 -4.03 9.96
N ALA A 14 -10.78 -2.78 10.43
CA ALA A 14 -9.81 -2.24 11.36
C ALA A 14 -10.48 -1.26 12.33
N LEU A 15 -9.92 -1.11 13.54
CA LEU A 15 -10.45 -0.19 14.55
C LEU A 15 -10.50 1.27 14.09
N TRP A 16 -9.62 1.62 13.17
CA TRP A 16 -9.50 2.95 12.57
C TRP A 16 -10.24 3.08 11.24
N GLY A 17 -10.75 1.98 10.68
CA GLY A 17 -11.44 1.93 9.39
C GLY A 17 -12.74 2.72 9.35
N GLY A 18 -13.22 3.01 8.16
CA GLY A 18 -14.42 3.79 7.89
C GLY A 18 -15.29 3.22 6.76
N GLN A 19 -16.30 3.98 6.37
CA GLN A 19 -17.24 3.62 5.29
C GLN A 19 -16.92 4.32 3.97
N GLN A 20 -15.98 5.25 3.95
CA GLN A 20 -15.69 6.11 2.80
C GLN A 20 -15.40 5.31 1.52
N LEU A 21 -14.71 4.17 1.62
CA LEU A 21 -14.44 3.31 0.45
C LEU A 21 -15.70 2.62 -0.07
N ILE A 22 -16.60 2.20 0.82
CA ILE A 22 -17.89 1.61 0.44
C ILE A 22 -18.74 2.66 -0.28
N GLU A 23 -18.84 3.86 0.30
CA GLU A 23 -19.63 4.97 -0.23
C GLU A 23 -19.09 5.46 -1.59
N LYS A 24 -17.75 5.61 -1.70
CA LYS A 24 -17.11 6.13 -2.92
C LYS A 24 -17.12 5.16 -4.07
N TYR A 25 -16.85 3.89 -3.82
CA TYR A 25 -16.63 2.88 -4.87
C TYR A 25 -17.78 1.87 -5.02
N GLY A 26 -18.75 1.91 -4.11
CA GLY A 26 -19.90 1.00 -4.17
C GLY A 26 -19.55 -0.46 -3.91
N TYR A 27 -18.49 -0.72 -3.13
CA TYR A 27 -18.07 -2.08 -2.82
C TYR A 27 -19.17 -2.87 -2.13
N GLN A 28 -19.41 -4.08 -2.62
CA GLN A 28 -20.35 -5.02 -2.02
C GLN A 28 -19.64 -5.84 -0.96
N THR A 29 -19.92 -5.56 0.30
CA THR A 29 -19.30 -6.25 1.44
C THR A 29 -20.27 -6.25 2.63
N ASP A 30 -20.22 -7.31 3.44
CA ASP A 30 -20.98 -7.40 4.69
C ASP A 30 -20.26 -6.67 5.85
N LEU A 31 -19.07 -6.13 5.62
CA LEU A 31 -18.31 -5.39 6.63
C LEU A 31 -18.94 -4.03 6.91
N ALA A 32 -19.13 -3.71 8.17
CA ALA A 32 -19.64 -2.40 8.60
C ALA A 32 -18.65 -1.26 8.29
N ASN A 33 -17.35 -1.54 8.32
CA ASN A 33 -16.27 -0.62 8.03
C ASN A 33 -15.16 -1.35 7.29
N ILE A 34 -14.57 -0.71 6.30
CA ILE A 34 -13.36 -1.19 5.66
C ILE A 34 -12.16 -0.49 6.31
N GLY A 35 -11.24 -1.27 6.85
CA GLY A 35 -9.91 -0.79 7.21
C GLY A 35 -9.00 -0.79 5.99
N GLU A 36 -8.88 -1.95 5.36
CA GLU A 36 -8.07 -2.14 4.16
C GLU A 36 -8.87 -2.86 3.08
N CYS A 37 -8.86 -2.29 1.89
CA CYS A 37 -9.27 -2.91 0.63
C CYS A 37 -7.99 -3.31 -0.09
N TYR A 38 -7.60 -4.58 0.00
CA TYR A 38 -6.44 -5.10 -0.71
C TYR A 38 -6.78 -5.30 -2.18
N ASN A 39 -6.39 -4.36 -3.01
CA ASN A 39 -6.55 -4.43 -4.46
C ASN A 39 -5.58 -5.43 -5.10
N VAL A 40 -4.41 -5.62 -4.50
CA VAL A 40 -3.38 -6.58 -4.89
C VAL A 40 -2.73 -7.15 -3.65
N ILE A 41 -2.97 -8.42 -3.37
CA ILE A 41 -2.28 -9.18 -2.33
C ILE A 41 -2.35 -10.68 -2.67
N ALA A 42 -1.28 -11.41 -2.41
CA ALA A 42 -1.15 -12.82 -2.74
C ALA A 42 -0.41 -13.56 -1.62
N MET A 43 -1.10 -13.80 -0.52
CA MET A 43 -0.59 -14.48 0.67
C MET A 43 -1.44 -15.72 0.97
N PRO A 44 -1.05 -16.91 0.53
CA PRO A 44 -1.83 -18.14 0.67
C PRO A 44 -2.31 -18.35 2.12
N SER A 45 -3.59 -18.76 2.26
CA SER A 45 -4.22 -19.05 3.57
C SER A 45 -4.31 -17.87 4.54
N HIS A 46 -4.04 -16.64 4.06
CA HIS A 46 -4.13 -15.43 4.87
C HIS A 46 -4.95 -14.35 4.15
N LEU A 47 -4.35 -13.62 3.23
CA LEU A 47 -4.96 -12.59 2.40
C LEU A 47 -4.58 -12.87 0.94
N ASP A 48 -5.57 -13.16 0.11
CA ASP A 48 -5.31 -13.58 -1.27
C ASP A 48 -6.44 -13.10 -2.18
N CYS A 49 -6.13 -12.19 -3.09
CA CYS A 49 -7.08 -11.72 -4.09
C CYS A 49 -7.47 -12.85 -5.05
N THR A 50 -8.58 -12.70 -5.74
CA THR A 50 -9.04 -13.67 -6.75
C THR A 50 -8.88 -13.09 -8.15
N VAL A 51 -8.37 -13.88 -9.08
CA VAL A 51 -8.36 -13.56 -10.51
C VAL A 51 -9.73 -13.93 -11.08
N THR A 52 -10.51 -12.94 -11.51
CA THR A 52 -11.92 -13.12 -11.87
C THR A 52 -12.10 -14.09 -13.04
N GLU A 53 -11.28 -14.02 -14.07
CA GLU A 53 -11.41 -14.82 -15.29
C GLU A 53 -11.14 -16.30 -15.07
N THR A 54 -10.29 -16.64 -14.11
CA THR A 54 -9.92 -18.04 -13.80
C THR A 54 -10.52 -18.55 -12.50
N GLN A 55 -11.06 -17.66 -11.65
CA GLN A 55 -11.57 -17.95 -10.30
C GLN A 55 -10.49 -18.55 -9.37
N GLU A 56 -9.23 -18.27 -9.64
CA GLU A 56 -8.09 -18.74 -8.86
C GLU A 56 -7.62 -17.67 -7.86
N PRO A 57 -7.12 -18.06 -6.67
CA PRO A 57 -6.37 -17.16 -5.83
C PRO A 57 -5.16 -16.58 -6.58
N LEU A 58 -4.86 -15.30 -6.38
CA LEU A 58 -3.76 -14.62 -7.06
C LEU A 58 -2.39 -15.27 -6.78
N SER A 59 -2.20 -15.82 -5.58
CA SER A 59 -0.99 -16.58 -5.25
C SER A 59 -0.85 -17.83 -6.11
N HIS A 60 -1.93 -18.58 -6.32
CA HIS A 60 -1.93 -19.76 -7.17
C HIS A 60 -1.76 -19.40 -8.65
N PHE A 61 -2.43 -18.34 -9.10
CA PHE A 61 -2.28 -17.80 -10.45
C PHE A 61 -0.84 -17.36 -10.72
N TYR A 62 -0.17 -16.72 -9.75
CA TYR A 62 1.24 -16.39 -9.84
C TYR A 62 2.13 -17.61 -10.01
N ASP A 63 1.88 -18.67 -9.25
CA ASP A 63 2.69 -19.90 -9.28
C ASP A 63 2.51 -20.69 -10.58
N THR A 64 1.31 -20.72 -11.14
CA THR A 64 0.95 -21.49 -12.32
C THR A 64 1.15 -20.77 -13.65
N HIS A 65 1.27 -19.43 -13.62
CA HIS A 65 1.42 -18.56 -14.79
C HIS A 65 2.65 -17.65 -14.72
N ARG A 66 3.78 -18.18 -14.27
CA ARG A 66 5.04 -17.45 -14.08
C ARG A 66 5.50 -16.68 -15.32
N GLU A 67 5.17 -17.17 -16.51
CA GLU A 67 5.48 -16.53 -17.79
C GLU A 67 4.76 -15.18 -17.97
N LEU A 68 3.61 -14.97 -17.31
CA LEU A 68 2.89 -13.69 -17.37
C LEU A 68 3.53 -12.61 -16.50
N PHE A 69 4.29 -13.01 -15.51
CA PHE A 69 4.96 -12.10 -14.56
C PHE A 69 6.44 -11.86 -14.94
N ASN A 70 7.11 -12.86 -15.50
CA ASN A 70 8.54 -12.81 -15.79
C ASN A 70 9.38 -12.33 -14.58
N CYS A 71 9.03 -12.79 -13.38
CA CYS A 71 9.72 -12.50 -12.13
C CYS A 71 10.68 -13.62 -11.73
N ASP A 72 11.68 -13.26 -10.92
CA ASP A 72 12.64 -14.16 -10.29
C ASP A 72 12.31 -14.44 -8.81
N THR A 73 11.25 -13.86 -8.28
CA THR A 73 10.83 -14.00 -6.89
C THR A 73 10.05 -15.31 -6.67
N GLU A 74 10.25 -15.95 -5.52
CA GLU A 74 9.54 -17.18 -5.15
C GLU A 74 8.04 -16.92 -4.95
N ILE A 75 7.69 -15.81 -4.30
CA ILE A 75 6.32 -15.37 -4.09
C ILE A 75 6.01 -14.14 -4.94
N MET A 76 4.73 -13.85 -5.20
CA MET A 76 4.29 -12.64 -5.88
C MET A 76 4.86 -11.41 -5.17
N PRO A 77 5.59 -10.51 -5.88
CA PRO A 77 6.47 -9.56 -5.19
C PRO A 77 5.80 -8.30 -4.64
N VAL A 78 4.63 -7.91 -5.14
CA VAL A 78 4.04 -6.60 -4.85
C VAL A 78 2.69 -6.71 -4.14
N ARG A 79 2.35 -5.67 -3.38
CA ARG A 79 1.06 -5.46 -2.72
C ARG A 79 0.58 -4.04 -2.98
N ALA A 80 -0.73 -3.87 -3.07
CA ALA A 80 -1.37 -2.56 -3.13
C ALA A 80 -2.73 -2.60 -2.42
N ALA A 81 -3.05 -1.57 -1.65
CA ALA A 81 -4.29 -1.50 -0.90
C ALA A 81 -4.82 -0.07 -0.78
N MET A 82 -6.12 0.11 -0.90
CA MET A 82 -6.79 1.34 -0.48
C MET A 82 -7.21 1.25 0.98
N SER A 83 -7.11 2.37 1.69
CA SER A 83 -7.53 2.48 3.07
C SER A 83 -8.18 3.83 3.34
N CYS A 84 -9.07 3.87 4.33
CA CYS A 84 -9.61 5.13 4.84
C CYS A 84 -9.60 5.11 6.37
N THR A 85 -9.31 6.27 6.97
CA THR A 85 -9.15 6.39 8.42
C THR A 85 -10.21 7.31 9.03
N ARG A 86 -11.11 6.77 9.86
CA ARG A 86 -11.96 7.58 10.75
C ARG A 86 -11.30 7.90 12.09
N ALA A 87 -10.24 7.18 12.45
CA ALA A 87 -9.43 7.38 13.63
C ALA A 87 -7.96 7.13 13.30
N PRO A 88 -7.00 7.67 14.06
CA PRO A 88 -5.58 7.45 13.78
C PRO A 88 -5.21 5.96 13.77
N MET A 89 -4.34 5.55 12.86
CA MET A 89 -3.70 4.24 12.88
C MET A 89 -2.73 4.14 14.06
N SER A 90 -2.40 2.92 14.51
CA SER A 90 -1.34 2.75 15.51
C SER A 90 -0.01 3.31 15.03
N VAL A 91 0.77 3.88 15.94
CA VAL A 91 2.16 4.24 15.66
C VAL A 91 2.96 2.95 15.55
N GLN A 92 3.61 2.74 14.40
CA GLN A 92 4.19 1.47 14.01
C GLN A 92 5.44 1.62 13.16
N ILE A 93 6.17 0.53 12.99
CA ILE A 93 7.22 0.36 12.01
C ILE A 93 7.05 -0.96 11.27
N HIS A 94 7.77 -1.09 10.17
CA HIS A 94 7.99 -2.35 9.48
C HIS A 94 9.49 -2.67 9.49
N PRO A 95 9.90 -3.86 9.99
CA PRO A 95 11.31 -4.27 10.00
C PRO A 95 11.81 -4.54 8.58
N ASP A 96 13.13 -4.56 8.38
CA ASP A 96 13.72 -5.05 7.15
C ASP A 96 13.54 -6.58 6.98
N ASN A 97 13.80 -7.07 5.76
CA ASN A 97 13.64 -8.48 5.42
C ASN A 97 14.53 -9.41 6.25
N ALA A 98 15.75 -8.97 6.59
CA ALA A 98 16.70 -9.81 7.35
C ALA A 98 16.21 -10.01 8.80
N TYR A 99 15.81 -8.92 9.46
CA TYR A 99 15.27 -8.98 10.81
C TYR A 99 13.93 -9.75 10.85
N ALA A 100 13.00 -9.43 9.93
CA ALA A 100 11.70 -10.06 9.85
C ALA A 100 11.80 -11.57 9.63
N MET A 101 12.68 -12.00 8.73
CA MET A 101 12.91 -13.43 8.46
C MET A 101 13.52 -14.15 9.66
N ALA A 102 14.48 -13.53 10.36
CA ALA A 102 15.12 -14.13 11.53
C ALA A 102 14.20 -14.29 12.74
N HIS A 103 13.23 -13.36 12.94
CA HIS A 103 12.42 -13.30 14.15
C HIS A 103 10.97 -13.74 13.97
N ASP A 104 10.42 -13.68 12.75
CA ASP A 104 9.02 -14.01 12.47
C ASP A 104 8.84 -14.95 11.27
N GLY A 105 9.92 -15.30 10.54
CA GLY A 105 9.86 -16.15 9.33
C GLY A 105 9.04 -15.52 8.19
N ARG A 106 9.02 -14.18 8.11
CA ARG A 106 8.25 -13.40 7.15
C ARG A 106 9.11 -12.32 6.52
N LEU A 107 8.64 -11.73 5.42
CA LEU A 107 9.24 -10.53 4.85
C LEU A 107 8.84 -9.28 5.66
N GLY A 108 9.73 -8.29 5.68
CA GLY A 108 9.41 -6.95 6.13
C GLY A 108 8.51 -6.22 5.13
N LYS A 109 8.14 -4.97 5.43
CA LYS A 109 7.20 -4.22 4.58
C LYS A 109 7.60 -2.73 4.49
N PRO A 110 8.39 -2.31 3.49
CA PRO A 110 8.55 -0.88 3.21
C PRO A 110 7.25 -0.37 2.57
N ASP A 111 6.77 0.79 2.97
CA ASP A 111 5.52 1.36 2.46
C ASP A 111 5.74 2.62 1.64
N GLY A 112 4.96 2.76 0.58
CA GLY A 112 4.71 4.01 -0.11
C GLY A 112 3.23 4.35 0.01
N VAL A 113 2.90 5.52 0.57
CA VAL A 113 1.51 5.94 0.78
C VAL A 113 1.20 7.17 -0.05
N TYR A 114 0.24 7.05 -0.95
CA TYR A 114 -0.31 8.14 -1.76
C TYR A 114 -1.66 8.58 -1.20
N VAL A 115 -1.75 9.83 -0.74
CA VAL A 115 -2.99 10.40 -0.19
C VAL A 115 -3.95 10.69 -1.33
N LEU A 116 -5.09 9.98 -1.36
CA LEU A 116 -6.12 10.13 -2.38
C LEU A 116 -7.09 11.26 -2.07
N ASP A 117 -7.44 11.42 -0.78
CA ASP A 117 -8.42 12.40 -0.34
C ASP A 117 -8.19 12.75 1.14
N GLY A 118 -8.64 13.94 1.53
CA GLY A 118 -8.51 14.47 2.89
C GLY A 118 -7.23 15.28 3.10
N GLU A 119 -7.19 15.90 4.27
CA GLU A 119 -6.01 16.57 4.82
C GLU A 119 -5.91 16.27 6.30
N GLY A 120 -4.70 16.23 6.84
CA GLY A 120 -4.51 15.88 8.24
C GLY A 120 -3.07 15.91 8.68
N SER A 121 -2.80 15.24 9.78
CA SER A 121 -1.47 15.08 10.34
C SER A 121 -1.11 13.60 10.43
N VAL A 122 0.12 13.27 10.06
CA VAL A 122 0.66 11.91 10.16
C VAL A 122 1.90 11.90 11.04
N VAL A 123 2.08 10.84 11.82
CA VAL A 123 3.37 10.58 12.44
C VAL A 123 4.32 10.14 11.33
N PHE A 124 5.45 10.85 11.19
CA PHE A 124 6.46 10.53 10.18
C PHE A 124 7.86 10.70 10.76
N GLY A 125 8.29 9.67 11.46
CA GLY A 125 9.56 9.63 12.18
C GLY A 125 9.46 10.08 13.65
N HIS A 126 10.63 10.35 14.25
CA HIS A 126 10.77 10.70 15.65
C HIS A 126 11.95 11.66 15.89
N PHE A 127 12.04 12.22 17.11
CA PHE A 127 13.06 13.18 17.48
C PHE A 127 14.27 12.59 18.22
N ALA A 128 14.17 11.35 18.73
CA ALA A 128 15.25 10.73 19.47
C ALA A 128 16.52 10.56 18.62
N ARG A 129 17.67 10.89 19.17
CA ARG A 129 18.98 10.84 18.52
C ARG A 129 19.78 9.60 18.83
N THR A 130 19.42 8.92 19.94
CA THR A 130 20.06 7.68 20.39
C THR A 130 18.99 6.64 20.76
N ARG A 131 19.35 5.36 20.68
CA ARG A 131 18.46 4.25 21.06
C ARG A 131 18.05 4.34 22.55
N ARG A 132 18.96 4.76 23.41
CA ARG A 132 18.68 4.97 24.85
C ARG A 132 17.65 6.08 25.06
N GLU A 133 17.76 7.19 24.35
CA GLU A 133 16.81 8.29 24.42
C GLU A 133 15.42 7.84 23.90
N PHE A 134 15.39 7.13 22.76
CA PHE A 134 14.14 6.55 22.24
C PHE A 134 13.47 5.65 23.28
N GLN A 135 14.24 4.72 23.84
CA GLN A 135 13.74 3.80 24.86
C GLN A 135 13.21 4.53 26.10
N SER A 136 13.94 5.52 26.64
CA SER A 136 13.52 6.31 27.80
C SER A 136 12.20 7.04 27.53
N LEU A 137 12.06 7.68 26.36
CA LEU A 137 10.82 8.37 25.97
C LEU A 137 9.64 7.42 25.81
N VAL A 138 9.86 6.19 25.33
CA VAL A 138 8.84 5.14 25.23
C VAL A 138 8.43 4.66 26.63
N GLU A 139 9.37 4.34 27.50
CA GLU A 139 9.13 3.87 28.87
C GLU A 139 8.40 4.92 29.72
N GLU A 140 8.72 6.21 29.55
CA GLU A 140 8.08 7.35 30.19
C GLU A 140 6.77 7.79 29.50
N GLN A 141 6.38 7.14 28.37
CA GLN A 141 5.21 7.46 27.56
C GLN A 141 5.16 8.93 27.08
N ARG A 142 6.31 9.50 26.80
CA ARG A 142 6.46 10.90 26.37
C ARG A 142 6.31 11.02 24.85
N TRP A 143 5.14 10.66 24.35
CA TRP A 143 4.82 10.60 22.92
C TRP A 143 4.92 11.95 22.22
N ASP A 144 4.57 13.03 22.91
CA ASP A 144 4.66 14.41 22.44
C ASP A 144 6.10 14.88 22.16
N GLN A 145 7.08 14.29 22.86
CA GLN A 145 8.50 14.56 22.68
C GLN A 145 9.18 13.59 21.74
N LEU A 146 8.60 12.39 21.60
CA LEU A 146 9.15 11.36 20.73
C LEU A 146 8.70 11.53 19.29
N LEU A 147 7.39 11.67 19.05
CA LEU A 147 6.77 11.53 17.73
C LEU A 147 6.88 12.82 16.92
N ARG A 148 7.32 12.68 15.67
CA ARG A 148 7.34 13.79 14.71
C ARG A 148 6.07 13.74 13.88
N TYR A 149 5.31 14.83 13.89
CA TYR A 149 4.11 14.99 13.08
C TYR A 149 4.39 15.91 11.90
N ILE A 150 3.86 15.55 10.73
CA ILE A 150 3.85 16.40 9.54
C ILE A 150 2.43 16.57 9.01
N PRO A 151 2.10 17.73 8.43
CA PRO A 151 0.85 17.89 7.70
C PRO A 151 0.91 17.14 6.35
N VAL A 152 -0.23 16.59 5.94
CA VAL A 152 -0.40 15.96 4.63
C VAL A 152 -1.76 16.30 4.05
N LYS A 153 -1.88 16.22 2.72
CA LYS A 153 -3.10 16.48 1.96
C LYS A 153 -3.18 15.58 0.72
N ALA A 154 -4.33 15.56 0.09
CA ALA A 154 -4.51 14.87 -1.19
C ALA A 154 -3.42 15.24 -2.21
N GLY A 155 -2.86 14.25 -2.86
CA GLY A 155 -1.75 14.35 -3.80
C GLY A 155 -0.37 14.15 -3.19
N ASP A 156 -0.22 14.15 -1.88
CA ASP A 156 1.07 13.88 -1.22
C ASP A 156 1.45 12.39 -1.32
N PHE A 157 2.72 12.12 -1.51
CA PHE A 157 3.29 10.77 -1.44
C PHE A 157 4.30 10.69 -0.29
N LEU A 158 4.13 9.69 0.57
CA LEU A 158 4.99 9.41 1.72
C LEU A 158 5.79 8.13 1.45
N ASP A 159 7.08 8.26 1.29
CA ASP A 159 8.00 7.13 1.16
C ASP A 159 8.48 6.70 2.55
N MET A 160 8.12 5.49 2.96
CA MET A 160 8.35 4.92 4.29
C MET A 160 9.27 3.69 4.22
N PRO A 161 10.59 3.89 4.07
CA PRO A 161 11.54 2.78 4.12
C PRO A 161 11.45 1.98 5.41
N PHE A 162 11.98 0.77 5.40
CA PHE A 162 12.10 -0.07 6.58
C PHE A 162 12.58 0.70 7.82
N GLY A 163 12.00 0.39 8.97
CA GLY A 163 12.35 1.02 10.25
C GLY A 163 11.85 2.46 10.43
N THR A 164 11.10 3.01 9.48
CA THR A 164 10.50 4.35 9.62
C THR A 164 9.30 4.31 10.54
N LEU A 165 9.33 5.08 11.64
CA LEU A 165 8.20 5.21 12.54
C LEU A 165 7.09 6.05 11.90
N HIS A 166 5.87 5.50 11.80
CA HIS A 166 4.78 6.19 11.13
C HIS A 166 3.39 5.84 11.68
N ALA A 167 2.43 6.71 11.45
CA ALA A 167 1.00 6.47 11.65
C ALA A 167 0.18 7.46 10.81
N LEU A 168 -0.80 6.96 10.04
CA LEU A 168 -1.74 7.82 9.33
C LEU A 168 -2.75 8.37 10.32
N GLY A 169 -3.02 9.68 10.26
CA GLY A 169 -4.02 10.36 11.06
C GLY A 169 -5.45 10.02 10.63
N ALA A 170 -6.44 10.55 11.35
CA ALA A 170 -7.85 10.43 10.98
C ALA A 170 -8.20 11.32 9.77
N GLY A 171 -9.23 10.94 9.02
CA GLY A 171 -9.79 11.74 7.94
C GLY A 171 -9.07 11.61 6.60
N LEU A 172 -8.21 10.61 6.44
CA LEU A 172 -7.46 10.38 5.21
C LEU A 172 -8.02 9.17 4.45
N THR A 173 -8.07 9.27 3.13
CA THR A 173 -8.18 8.14 2.22
C THR A 173 -6.89 8.05 1.42
N PHE A 174 -6.29 6.88 1.34
CA PHE A 174 -4.97 6.71 0.72
C PHE A 174 -4.83 5.37 0.02
N PHE A 175 -3.85 5.31 -0.87
CA PHE A 175 -3.42 4.10 -1.54
C PHE A 175 -2.01 3.74 -1.06
N GLU A 176 -1.84 2.52 -0.57
CA GLU A 176 -0.58 2.00 -0.06
C GLU A 176 0.03 1.01 -1.05
N PHE A 177 1.32 1.14 -1.28
CA PHE A 177 2.14 0.26 -2.11
C PHE A 177 3.25 -0.35 -1.27
N SER A 178 3.53 -1.63 -1.45
CA SER A 178 4.64 -2.29 -0.78
C SER A 178 5.06 -3.58 -1.48
N GLN A 179 6.11 -4.22 -1.00
CA GLN A 179 6.29 -5.64 -1.30
C GLN A 179 5.18 -6.48 -0.66
N ASN A 180 4.94 -7.68 -1.19
CA ASN A 180 3.87 -8.57 -0.74
C ASN A 180 4.16 -9.15 0.67
N ALA A 181 3.88 -8.36 1.69
CA ALA A 181 4.10 -8.67 3.10
C ALA A 181 3.02 -8.02 3.99
N ASP A 182 2.86 -8.52 5.21
CA ASP A 182 1.88 -8.02 6.18
C ASP A 182 2.43 -8.11 7.63
N LEU A 183 3.67 -7.66 7.84
CA LEU A 183 4.30 -7.64 9.16
C LEU A 183 4.38 -6.23 9.71
N THR A 184 3.76 -6.01 10.87
CA THR A 184 3.71 -4.72 11.56
C THR A 184 4.15 -4.85 13.01
N TYR A 185 5.08 -4.01 13.46
CA TYR A 185 5.42 -3.85 14.86
C TYR A 185 4.84 -2.55 15.41
N ARG A 186 3.87 -2.67 16.33
CA ARG A 186 3.19 -1.53 16.97
C ARG A 186 3.96 -1.02 18.16
N LEU A 187 4.23 0.28 18.16
CA LEU A 187 4.85 1.00 19.28
C LEU A 187 3.80 1.49 20.27
N TYR A 188 2.75 2.14 19.74
CA TYR A 188 1.71 2.82 20.53
C TYR A 188 0.37 2.76 19.80
N ASP A 189 -0.69 2.51 20.51
CA ASP A 189 -2.05 2.41 19.94
C ASP A 189 -3.08 3.26 20.70
N TYR A 190 -2.65 4.43 21.19
CA TYR A 190 -3.53 5.41 21.87
C TYR A 190 -4.32 4.82 23.04
N ASP A 191 -3.75 3.88 23.76
CA ASP A 191 -4.35 3.17 24.90
C ASP A 191 -5.70 2.53 24.60
N ARG A 192 -5.93 2.15 23.33
CA ARG A 192 -7.16 1.49 22.89
C ARG A 192 -7.32 0.13 23.55
N THR A 193 -8.49 -0.07 24.19
CA THR A 193 -8.87 -1.32 24.83
C THR A 193 -9.77 -2.21 23.96
N MET A 194 -10.21 -1.69 22.81
CA MET A 194 -11.05 -2.43 21.87
C MET A 194 -10.30 -3.62 21.28
N LEU A 195 -11.04 -4.72 21.06
CA LEU A 195 -10.49 -5.88 20.40
C LEU A 195 -10.23 -5.60 18.91
N ASP A 196 -9.14 -6.16 18.42
CA ASP A 196 -8.83 -6.14 17.00
C ASP A 196 -9.90 -6.95 16.24
N PRO A 197 -10.63 -6.36 15.29
CA PRO A 197 -11.72 -7.05 14.58
C PRO A 197 -11.23 -8.24 13.74
N LYS A 198 -9.97 -8.23 13.28
CA LYS A 198 -9.37 -9.35 12.53
C LYS A 198 -9.14 -10.57 13.41
N THR A 199 -8.81 -10.39 14.68
CA THR A 199 -8.35 -11.48 15.58
C THR A 199 -9.27 -11.74 16.75
N GLY A 200 -10.18 -10.82 17.09
CA GLY A 200 -11.01 -10.87 18.28
C GLY A 200 -10.22 -10.78 19.60
N LYS A 201 -8.98 -10.32 19.56
CA LYS A 201 -8.07 -10.22 20.72
C LYS A 201 -7.60 -8.79 20.92
N PRO A 202 -7.13 -8.42 22.13
CA PRO A 202 -6.45 -7.14 22.33
C PRO A 202 -5.26 -6.99 21.38
N ARG A 203 -5.07 -5.79 20.84
CA ARG A 203 -3.93 -5.50 19.97
C ARG A 203 -2.63 -5.51 20.77
N VAL A 204 -1.68 -6.29 20.32
CA VAL A 204 -0.37 -6.44 20.97
C VAL A 204 0.54 -5.28 20.56
N LEU A 205 1.23 -4.69 21.54
CA LEU A 205 2.34 -3.76 21.31
C LEU A 205 3.66 -4.55 21.24
N HIS A 206 4.54 -4.13 20.36
CA HIS A 206 5.82 -4.79 20.07
C HIS A 206 7.00 -3.86 20.40
N GLN A 207 6.90 -3.12 21.52
CA GLN A 207 7.84 -2.04 21.86
C GLN A 207 9.31 -2.48 21.81
N GLY A 208 9.64 -3.67 22.33
CA GLY A 208 10.99 -4.22 22.26
C GLY A 208 11.49 -4.36 20.82
N LYS A 209 10.71 -5.01 19.93
CA LYS A 209 11.05 -5.17 18.51
C LYS A 209 11.13 -3.81 17.79
N VAL A 210 10.25 -2.86 18.13
CA VAL A 210 10.34 -1.50 17.57
C VAL A 210 11.63 -0.83 17.95
N ILE A 211 12.04 -0.89 19.24
CA ILE A 211 13.30 -0.32 19.71
C ILE A 211 14.51 -0.93 18.99
N GLU A 212 14.46 -2.19 18.62
CA GLU A 212 15.53 -2.86 17.87
C GLU A 212 15.60 -2.44 16.40
N CYS A 213 14.44 -2.25 15.73
CA CYS A 213 14.34 -2.03 14.29
C CYS A 213 14.24 -0.58 13.86
N VAL A 214 13.82 0.34 14.74
CA VAL A 214 13.60 1.74 14.38
C VAL A 214 14.89 2.42 13.94
N ASN A 215 14.81 3.24 12.89
CA ASN A 215 15.93 4.02 12.36
C ASN A 215 16.35 5.11 13.36
N ILE A 216 17.56 5.09 13.88
CA ILE A 216 18.10 6.08 14.83
C ILE A 216 19.53 6.49 14.43
N PRO A 217 19.81 7.78 14.29
CA PRO A 217 18.86 8.89 14.29
C PRO A 217 17.90 8.78 13.09
N ASP A 218 16.66 9.24 13.27
CA ASP A 218 15.72 9.31 12.17
C ASP A 218 15.92 10.58 11.33
N ALA A 219 15.99 10.40 10.01
CA ALA A 219 16.07 11.54 9.09
C ALA A 219 14.72 12.28 9.02
N GLU A 220 14.76 13.61 9.05
CA GLU A 220 13.56 14.39 8.78
C GLU A 220 13.09 14.14 7.34
N ARG A 221 11.84 13.70 7.19
CA ARG A 221 11.21 13.43 5.90
C ARG A 221 10.05 14.38 5.67
N LYS A 222 9.75 14.59 4.40
CA LYS A 222 8.59 15.34 3.89
C LYS A 222 7.93 14.51 2.81
N PRO A 223 6.70 14.86 2.38
CA PRO A 223 6.13 14.25 1.19
C PRO A 223 7.13 14.30 0.03
N ALA A 224 7.31 13.17 -0.66
CA ALA A 224 8.30 13.03 -1.71
C ALA A 224 7.91 13.86 -2.94
N LEU A 225 8.91 14.43 -3.60
CA LEU A 225 8.71 15.08 -4.88
C LEU A 225 8.44 14.02 -5.95
N GLN A 226 7.29 14.16 -6.61
CA GLN A 226 6.90 13.28 -7.69
C GLN A 226 7.58 13.72 -9.00
N LYS A 227 8.06 12.74 -9.76
CA LYS A 227 8.53 12.98 -11.12
C LYS A 227 7.35 12.82 -12.06
N ALA A 228 6.95 13.89 -12.74
CA ALA A 228 5.82 13.88 -13.64
C ALA A 228 6.22 14.24 -15.08
N TRP A 229 5.56 13.59 -16.04
CA TRP A 229 5.69 13.89 -17.47
C TRP A 229 4.43 13.50 -18.23
N THR A 230 4.21 14.13 -19.37
CA THR A 230 3.10 13.80 -20.27
C THR A 230 3.64 13.05 -21.50
N THR A 231 2.99 11.96 -21.85
CA THR A 231 3.28 11.18 -23.05
C THR A 231 2.02 10.57 -23.63
N LYS A 232 1.83 10.69 -24.95
CA LYS A 232 0.76 10.02 -25.70
C LYS A 232 -0.64 10.12 -25.04
N GLY A 233 -1.00 11.28 -24.54
CA GLY A 233 -2.30 11.52 -23.91
C GLY A 233 -2.43 11.07 -22.44
N CYS A 234 -1.36 10.55 -21.86
CA CYS A 234 -1.29 10.23 -20.43
C CYS A 234 -0.39 11.22 -19.70
N GLU A 235 -0.81 11.70 -18.53
CA GLU A 235 0.05 12.33 -17.55
C GLU A 235 0.50 11.26 -16.54
N ILE A 236 1.81 11.07 -16.40
CA ILE A 236 2.39 10.00 -15.59
C ILE A 236 3.13 10.60 -14.41
N HIS A 237 2.87 10.11 -13.21
CA HIS A 237 3.56 10.46 -11.98
C HIS A 237 4.29 9.22 -11.46
N GLU A 238 5.63 9.22 -11.51
CA GLU A 238 6.43 8.21 -10.81
C GLU A 238 6.49 8.59 -9.33
N LEU A 239 5.94 7.74 -8.48
CA LEU A 239 5.90 7.95 -7.03
C LEU A 239 7.10 7.30 -6.34
N HIS A 240 7.41 6.06 -6.70
CA HIS A 240 8.54 5.30 -6.16
C HIS A 240 9.12 4.37 -7.22
N ASN A 241 10.44 4.19 -7.20
CA ASN A 241 11.12 3.30 -8.15
C ASN A 241 12.33 2.65 -7.45
N GLU A 242 12.14 1.43 -6.96
CA GLU A 242 13.18 0.64 -6.31
C GLU A 242 13.20 -0.79 -6.88
N PRO A 243 14.08 -1.06 -7.87
CA PRO A 243 14.29 -2.41 -8.39
C PRO A 243 14.64 -3.40 -7.27
N GLY A 244 14.04 -4.59 -7.32
CA GLY A 244 14.19 -5.61 -6.27
C GLY A 244 13.18 -5.49 -5.11
N LEU A 245 12.43 -4.38 -5.02
CA LEU A 245 11.32 -4.21 -4.07
C LEU A 245 10.00 -3.95 -4.81
N TYR A 246 9.65 -2.70 -5.08
CA TYR A 246 8.49 -2.33 -5.88
C TYR A 246 8.70 -1.00 -6.60
N THR A 247 7.95 -0.81 -7.67
CA THR A 247 7.87 0.45 -8.41
C THR A 247 6.40 0.80 -8.55
N CYS A 248 6.04 2.05 -8.27
CA CYS A 248 4.65 2.49 -8.35
C CYS A 248 4.52 3.92 -8.87
N GLY A 249 3.31 4.25 -9.32
CA GLY A 249 2.99 5.58 -9.79
C GLY A 249 1.51 5.75 -10.12
N ARG A 250 1.20 6.90 -10.71
CA ARG A 250 -0.14 7.28 -11.15
C ARG A 250 -0.13 7.63 -12.64
N ILE A 251 -1.23 7.34 -13.29
CA ILE A 251 -1.49 7.66 -14.71
C ILE A 251 -2.84 8.35 -14.77
N ASP A 252 -2.87 9.57 -15.29
CA ASP A 252 -4.09 10.34 -15.53
C ASP A 252 -4.38 10.41 -17.03
N VAL A 253 -5.62 10.14 -17.40
CA VAL A 253 -6.12 10.20 -18.77
C VAL A 253 -7.38 11.05 -18.80
N ALA A 254 -7.42 12.09 -19.65
CA ALA A 254 -8.57 13.00 -19.76
C ALA A 254 -9.59 12.57 -20.83
N GLU A 255 -9.13 11.95 -21.91
CA GLU A 255 -9.98 11.45 -23.00
C GLU A 255 -9.46 10.14 -23.56
N SER A 256 -8.21 10.13 -24.01
CA SER A 256 -7.54 8.94 -24.56
C SER A 256 -6.03 9.08 -24.45
N GLY A 257 -5.36 7.98 -24.14
CA GLY A 257 -3.92 7.92 -24.11
C GLY A 257 -3.40 6.51 -24.35
N THR A 258 -2.08 6.39 -24.48
CA THR A 258 -1.43 5.09 -24.55
C THR A 258 -0.32 4.97 -23.52
N TYR A 259 -0.22 3.77 -22.93
CA TYR A 259 0.77 3.46 -21.92
C TYR A 259 1.44 2.13 -22.21
N LYS A 260 2.72 2.00 -21.91
CA LYS A 260 3.49 0.77 -22.13
C LYS A 260 4.52 0.57 -21.03
N ARG A 261 4.60 -0.68 -20.52
CA ARG A 261 5.72 -1.23 -19.75
C ARG A 261 6.11 -2.60 -20.28
N GLU A 262 7.33 -3.00 -20.05
CA GLU A 262 7.79 -4.35 -20.39
C GLU A 262 7.53 -5.34 -19.24
N GLU A 263 7.56 -4.87 -17.99
CA GLU A 263 7.23 -5.64 -16.79
C GLU A 263 5.73 -5.92 -16.74
N PHE A 264 5.30 -6.89 -15.96
CA PHE A 264 3.92 -6.99 -15.52
C PHE A 264 3.55 -5.80 -14.64
N TYR A 265 2.28 -5.47 -14.54
CA TYR A 265 1.82 -4.46 -13.57
C TYR A 265 0.33 -4.62 -13.27
N PHE A 266 -0.06 -4.13 -12.10
CA PHE A 266 -1.47 -3.98 -11.75
C PHE A 266 -1.85 -2.52 -11.92
N LEU A 267 -3.02 -2.29 -12.53
CA LEU A 267 -3.65 -0.98 -12.65
C LEU A 267 -4.89 -0.95 -11.78
N THR A 268 -4.96 -0.03 -10.83
CA THR A 268 -6.16 0.21 -10.03
C THR A 268 -6.75 1.56 -10.38
N CYS A 269 -8.01 1.61 -10.78
CA CYS A 269 -8.72 2.86 -11.00
C CYS A 269 -9.05 3.49 -9.65
N ILE A 270 -8.52 4.68 -9.40
CA ILE A 270 -8.76 5.42 -8.14
C ILE A 270 -9.81 6.51 -8.32
N GLU A 271 -10.07 6.94 -9.56
CA GLU A 271 -11.07 7.95 -9.89
C GLU A 271 -11.53 7.81 -11.34
N GLY A 272 -12.82 8.09 -11.59
CA GLY A 272 -13.43 8.05 -12.91
C GLY A 272 -13.71 6.65 -13.43
N GLU A 273 -13.86 6.55 -14.75
CA GLU A 273 -14.16 5.31 -15.45
C GLU A 273 -13.72 5.38 -16.92
N GLY A 274 -13.54 4.22 -17.54
CA GLY A 274 -13.15 4.14 -18.92
C GLY A 274 -12.86 2.73 -19.40
N THR A 275 -12.02 2.59 -20.42
CA THR A 275 -11.56 1.27 -20.90
C THR A 275 -10.05 1.21 -20.97
N ILE A 276 -9.50 0.04 -20.68
CA ILE A 276 -8.11 -0.32 -20.94
C ILE A 276 -8.17 -1.40 -22.02
N GLN A 277 -7.75 -1.09 -23.23
CA GLN A 277 -8.10 -1.84 -24.44
C GLN A 277 -9.64 -1.98 -24.54
N ASP A 278 -10.15 -3.20 -24.61
CA ASP A 278 -11.58 -3.50 -24.64
C ASP A 278 -12.17 -3.81 -23.25
N THR A 279 -11.37 -3.66 -22.17
CA THR A 279 -11.76 -3.98 -20.80
C THR A 279 -12.25 -2.72 -20.10
N TYR A 280 -13.54 -2.69 -19.71
CA TYR A 280 -14.09 -1.60 -18.90
C TYR A 280 -13.52 -1.63 -17.48
N ILE A 281 -13.23 -0.44 -16.93
CA ILE A 281 -12.77 -0.25 -15.56
C ILE A 281 -13.36 1.02 -14.96
N LYS A 282 -13.71 0.99 -13.70
CA LYS A 282 -14.19 2.15 -12.93
C LYS A 282 -13.49 2.23 -11.57
N GLY A 283 -13.72 3.33 -10.87
CA GLY A 283 -13.15 3.55 -9.54
C GLY A 283 -13.33 2.35 -8.61
N GLY A 284 -12.23 1.94 -7.96
CA GLY A 284 -12.13 0.80 -7.06
C GLY A 284 -11.71 -0.52 -7.72
N GLU A 285 -11.80 -0.63 -9.04
CA GLU A 285 -11.48 -1.88 -9.76
C GLU A 285 -9.99 -1.96 -10.13
N THR A 286 -9.49 -3.19 -10.22
CA THR A 286 -8.09 -3.50 -10.52
C THR A 286 -7.98 -4.50 -11.65
N VAL A 287 -7.05 -4.26 -12.58
CA VAL A 287 -6.68 -5.20 -13.64
C VAL A 287 -5.19 -5.53 -13.57
N PHE A 288 -4.87 -6.78 -13.81
CA PHE A 288 -3.51 -7.27 -14.03
C PHE A 288 -3.18 -7.21 -15.52
N VAL A 289 -2.03 -6.63 -15.82
CA VAL A 289 -1.45 -6.56 -17.17
C VAL A 289 -0.20 -7.43 -17.20
N PRO A 290 -0.19 -8.51 -18.00
CA PRO A 290 0.97 -9.39 -18.14
C PRO A 290 2.21 -8.65 -18.67
N CYS A 291 3.39 -9.17 -18.32
CA CYS A 291 4.66 -8.70 -18.90
C CYS A 291 4.62 -8.79 -20.44
N HIS A 292 5.35 -7.90 -21.11
CA HIS A 292 5.42 -7.83 -22.57
C HIS A 292 4.05 -7.71 -23.26
N TYR A 293 3.04 -7.19 -22.56
CA TYR A 293 1.72 -6.98 -23.13
C TYR A 293 1.78 -6.05 -24.36
N GLY A 294 2.67 -5.07 -24.31
CA GLY A 294 2.81 -4.05 -25.33
C GLY A 294 2.11 -2.75 -24.98
N GLU A 295 1.73 -1.96 -26.00
CA GLU A 295 1.06 -0.69 -25.79
C GLU A 295 -0.42 -0.92 -25.43
N LEU A 296 -0.87 -0.32 -24.33
CA LEU A 296 -2.27 -0.25 -23.93
C LEU A 296 -2.89 1.05 -24.47
N THR A 297 -4.08 0.95 -25.03
CA THR A 297 -4.94 2.11 -25.26
C THR A 297 -5.86 2.28 -24.06
N ILE A 298 -5.88 3.48 -23.47
CA ILE A 298 -6.72 3.83 -22.33
C ILE A 298 -7.65 4.94 -22.78
N THR A 299 -8.96 4.78 -22.61
CA THR A 299 -9.97 5.77 -23.00
C THR A 299 -10.91 6.07 -21.84
N GLY A 300 -11.36 7.30 -21.74
CA GLY A 300 -12.22 7.79 -20.66
C GLY A 300 -11.54 8.89 -19.85
N THR A 301 -12.22 9.35 -18.81
CA THR A 301 -11.67 10.30 -17.83
C THR A 301 -11.41 9.54 -16.56
N LEU A 302 -10.17 9.16 -16.31
CA LEU A 302 -9.82 8.30 -15.19
C LEU A 302 -8.39 8.52 -14.70
N SER A 303 -8.20 8.30 -13.41
CA SER A 303 -6.90 8.21 -12.74
C SER A 303 -6.64 6.77 -12.31
N LEU A 304 -5.51 6.24 -12.72
CA LEU A 304 -5.06 4.89 -12.40
C LEU A 304 -3.81 4.95 -11.53
N THR A 305 -3.69 4.09 -10.53
CA THR A 305 -2.39 3.77 -9.94
C THR A 305 -1.81 2.54 -10.61
N TYR A 306 -0.49 2.46 -10.66
CA TYR A 306 0.19 1.21 -11.04
C TYR A 306 1.16 0.76 -9.97
N VAL A 307 1.31 -0.56 -9.84
CA VAL A 307 2.36 -1.20 -9.06
C VAL A 307 2.96 -2.35 -9.85
N THR A 308 4.27 -2.47 -9.79
CA THR A 308 5.05 -3.49 -10.49
C THR A 308 6.32 -3.84 -9.74
N TYR A 309 6.98 -4.91 -10.17
CA TYR A 309 8.30 -5.31 -9.74
C TYR A 309 9.27 -5.25 -10.91
N ILE A 310 10.42 -4.61 -10.69
CA ILE A 310 11.53 -4.57 -11.63
C ILE A 310 12.64 -5.43 -11.03
N LYS A 311 13.19 -6.36 -11.80
CA LYS A 311 14.34 -7.16 -11.38
C LYS A 311 15.51 -6.26 -11.04
N PRO A 312 16.30 -6.56 -9.98
CA PRO A 312 17.46 -5.77 -9.59
C PRO A 312 18.55 -5.73 -10.63
#